data_7d2cb7fb2d028b6dc1f40248cebdd133
#
_entry.id   7d2cb7fb2d028b6dc1f40248cebdd133
#
_cell.length_a   1.000
_cell.length_b   1.000
_cell.length_c   1.000
_cell.angle_alpha   90.00
_cell.angle_beta   90.00
_cell.angle_gamma   90.00
#
_symmetry.space_group_name_H-M   'P 1'
#
loop_
_entity.id
_entity.type
_entity.pdbx_description
1 polymer ?
#
loop_
_entity_poly.entity_id
_entity_poly.type
_entity_poly.pdbx_seq_one_letter_code
_entity_poly.pdbx_strand_id
1 'polypeptide(L)'
;AVADRLLAELIAAGEIPGAPPPIPEPHPSSLPPESLPAWPSALMVTGDQIYADDGGGPLLRAIHQIIPRLGLPNEILAGGGLSGLADAAALYRHPAGYYRRESLLPRHKHNYALREILFGGVEKPIFTTDSAHNHLITLGEILAMYLLVWSPAPWAGLDLDPPPGLDPAALALYETERQAIAAFVADLPAVRRLLAHLPVAMIFDDHDITDDWNLSREWEEIAYGHPFSRRVIGNALLGYLLNQAWGNAPEAFPDELLALAGQALAAPGCEAHETCIARLLRFEQWHYTWLTTPPLVVIDSRTRRWRSEVAARQPSGLMDWEALTDLQQLLRGQPAALLVSPAPIFGVKLIEALQRLVTWFGHPLMVDAENWMAHPGAAHAILNIFRHPKTPRHFVVLSGDVHYSFVYDVELRGRVRGPDIWQICASGLRNEFPHRLLAVLDHGNRWLYSPRSPLNWFTRRRHMRVIPRKPEGTPHGRRLLNGSGIGVVELDAEGVPWRIRVLLGSGRWVLFSRREEESRLD
;
A
#
# COMPACT_ATOMS: atom_id res chain seq x y z
N ALA A 1 6.90 16.08 -7.33
CA ALA A 1 7.82 17.07 -7.96
C ALA A 1 8.81 16.39 -8.91
N VAL A 2 9.53 15.31 -8.48
CA VAL A 2 10.59 14.70 -9.31
C VAL A 2 10.02 14.03 -10.56
N ALA A 3 8.95 13.25 -10.42
CA ALA A 3 8.30 12.61 -11.57
C ALA A 3 7.67 13.61 -12.54
N ASP A 4 7.13 14.73 -12.06
CA ASP A 4 6.63 15.82 -12.90
C ASP A 4 7.77 16.50 -13.67
N ARG A 5 8.95 16.67 -13.07
CA ARG A 5 10.15 17.15 -13.79
C ARG A 5 10.59 16.16 -14.86
N LEU A 6 10.56 14.85 -14.57
CA LEU A 6 10.83 13.83 -15.57
C LEU A 6 9.92 13.96 -16.79
N LEU A 7 8.61 14.13 -16.59
CA LEU A 7 7.70 14.36 -17.73
C LEU A 7 8.01 15.64 -18.50
N ALA A 8 8.39 16.72 -17.81
CA ALA A 8 8.81 17.96 -18.46
C ALA A 8 10.09 17.77 -19.30
N GLU A 9 11.06 17.01 -18.83
CA GLU A 9 12.28 16.66 -19.57
C GLU A 9 11.96 15.79 -20.80
N LEU A 10 11.05 14.82 -20.68
CA LEU A 10 10.59 14.00 -21.81
C LEU A 10 9.89 14.85 -22.89
N ILE A 11 9.02 15.78 -22.49
CA ILE A 11 8.39 16.73 -23.42
C ILE A 11 9.46 17.57 -24.13
N ALA A 12 10.45 18.09 -23.40
CA ALA A 12 11.55 18.86 -23.97
C ALA A 12 12.44 18.04 -24.92
N ALA A 13 12.55 16.75 -24.70
CA ALA A 13 13.25 15.80 -25.57
C ALA A 13 12.44 15.36 -26.81
N GLY A 14 11.19 15.84 -26.95
CA GLY A 14 10.32 15.53 -28.10
C GLY A 14 9.49 14.22 -27.92
N GLU A 15 9.48 13.62 -26.75
CA GLU A 15 8.60 12.51 -26.44
C GLU A 15 7.15 13.02 -26.35
N ILE A 16 6.26 12.43 -27.12
CA ILE A 16 4.84 12.83 -27.19
C ILE A 16 3.97 11.77 -26.52
N PRO A 17 3.11 12.15 -25.55
CA PRO A 17 2.17 11.22 -24.94
C PRO A 17 1.28 10.56 -26.01
N GLY A 18 1.16 9.24 -25.97
CA GLY A 18 0.32 8.48 -26.89
C GLY A 18 0.91 8.24 -28.29
N ALA A 19 2.12 8.67 -28.57
CA ALA A 19 2.84 8.19 -29.73
C ALA A 19 3.02 6.66 -29.61
N PRO A 20 2.80 5.87 -30.68
CA PRO A 20 3.11 4.46 -30.63
C PRO A 20 4.59 4.33 -30.25
N PRO A 21 4.94 3.37 -29.35
CA PRO A 21 6.32 3.17 -29.02
C PRO A 21 7.10 2.96 -30.31
N PRO A 22 8.28 3.58 -30.47
CA PRO A 22 9.13 3.30 -31.62
C PRO A 22 9.31 1.79 -31.68
N ILE A 23 9.26 1.24 -32.91
CA ILE A 23 9.52 -0.19 -33.13
C ILE A 23 10.79 -0.52 -32.36
N PRO A 24 10.74 -1.48 -31.41
CA PRO A 24 11.87 -1.71 -30.53
C PRO A 24 13.09 -2.09 -31.37
N GLU A 25 14.00 -1.14 -31.56
CA GLU A 25 15.35 -1.51 -31.91
C GLU A 25 15.90 -2.35 -30.75
N PRO A 26 16.74 -3.37 -31.02
CA PRO A 26 17.33 -4.19 -29.97
C PRO A 26 18.00 -3.25 -28.96
N HIS A 27 17.42 -3.14 -27.77
CA HIS A 27 17.83 -2.20 -26.75
C HIS A 27 19.32 -2.38 -26.45
N PRO A 28 20.16 -1.36 -26.66
CA PRO A 28 21.56 -1.49 -26.33
C PRO A 28 21.66 -1.70 -24.82
N SER A 29 22.22 -2.83 -24.41
CA SER A 29 22.48 -3.19 -23.00
C SER A 29 23.40 -2.17 -22.28
N SER A 30 23.78 -1.08 -22.96
CA SER A 30 24.78 -0.09 -22.56
C SER A 30 24.26 1.34 -22.42
N LEU A 31 22.94 1.58 -22.31
CA LEU A 31 22.45 2.94 -22.05
C LEU A 31 22.90 3.40 -20.65
N PRO A 32 23.39 4.64 -20.50
CA PRO A 32 23.75 5.17 -19.20
C PRO A 32 22.60 5.07 -18.20
N PRO A 33 22.86 4.84 -16.91
CA PRO A 33 21.82 4.79 -15.88
C PRO A 33 20.92 6.02 -15.86
N GLU A 34 21.46 7.16 -16.23
CA GLU A 34 20.81 8.48 -16.22
C GLU A 34 20.03 8.81 -17.51
N SER A 35 20.08 7.93 -18.55
CA SER A 35 19.30 8.17 -19.77
C SER A 35 17.81 8.24 -19.46
N LEU A 36 17.09 9.15 -20.12
CA LEU A 36 15.65 9.27 -19.97
C LEU A 36 14.95 7.94 -20.36
N PRO A 37 13.88 7.53 -19.66
CA PRO A 37 13.02 6.44 -20.11
C PRO A 37 12.19 6.90 -21.31
N ALA A 38 11.54 5.97 -22.00
CA ALA A 38 10.41 6.29 -22.87
C ALA A 38 9.26 6.91 -22.04
N TRP A 39 8.29 7.55 -22.73
CA TRP A 39 7.11 8.09 -22.03
C TRP A 39 6.40 7.00 -21.24
N PRO A 40 6.15 7.18 -19.92
CA PRO A 40 5.49 6.17 -19.11
C PRO A 40 4.06 5.89 -19.59
N SER A 41 3.73 4.62 -19.81
CA SER A 41 2.40 4.21 -20.27
C SER A 41 1.35 4.32 -19.18
N ALA A 42 1.74 4.12 -17.92
CA ALA A 42 0.86 4.21 -16.74
C ALA A 42 1.67 4.49 -15.47
N LEU A 43 1.00 5.08 -14.50
CA LEU A 43 1.44 5.17 -13.11
C LEU A 43 0.62 4.20 -12.27
N MET A 44 1.28 3.27 -11.57
CA MET A 44 0.64 2.37 -10.61
C MET A 44 0.96 2.81 -9.18
N VAL A 45 -0.06 3.03 -8.37
CA VAL A 45 0.05 3.30 -6.93
C VAL A 45 -0.45 2.08 -6.17
N THR A 46 0.44 1.46 -5.41
CA THR A 46 0.27 0.09 -4.91
C THR A 46 -0.22 0.00 -3.47
N GLY A 47 -0.93 1.00 -2.97
CA GLY A 47 -1.49 1.07 -1.62
C GLY A 47 -1.06 2.33 -0.88
N ASP A 48 -1.68 2.61 0.26
CA ASP A 48 -1.37 3.69 1.19
C ASP A 48 -1.37 5.10 0.56
N GLN A 49 -2.38 5.38 -0.27
CA GLN A 49 -2.56 6.70 -0.85
C GLN A 49 -2.96 7.74 0.19
N ILE A 50 -3.66 7.29 1.21
CA ILE A 50 -3.94 8.06 2.42
C ILE A 50 -3.58 7.20 3.64
N TYR A 51 -3.17 7.86 4.72
CA TYR A 51 -3.06 7.25 6.04
C TYR A 51 -4.28 7.70 6.84
N ALA A 52 -5.38 6.93 6.73
CA ALA A 52 -6.62 7.24 7.42
C ALA A 52 -6.48 7.13 8.95
N ASP A 53 -5.52 6.35 9.39
CA ASP A 53 -5.23 6.04 10.79
C ASP A 53 -4.13 6.92 11.40
N ASP A 54 -3.23 7.50 10.61
CA ASP A 54 -2.08 8.30 11.09
C ASP A 54 -1.97 9.65 10.37
N GLY A 55 -2.99 10.48 10.50
CA GLY A 55 -3.00 11.86 9.99
C GLY A 55 -2.35 12.85 10.96
N GLY A 56 -1.47 13.74 10.46
CA GLY A 56 -0.94 14.85 11.28
C GLY A 56 -2.03 15.84 11.72
N GLY A 57 -1.86 16.46 12.88
CA GLY A 57 -2.81 17.45 13.41
C GLY A 57 -3.12 18.62 12.45
N PRO A 58 -2.12 19.24 11.78
CA PRO A 58 -2.37 20.28 10.79
C PRO A 58 -3.18 19.83 9.57
N LEU A 59 -3.01 18.58 9.13
CA LEU A 59 -3.82 17.99 8.07
C LEU A 59 -5.26 17.81 8.54
N LEU A 60 -5.46 17.27 9.75
CA LEU A 60 -6.77 17.14 10.35
C LEU A 60 -7.45 18.51 10.54
N ARG A 61 -6.69 19.57 10.89
CA ARG A 61 -7.15 20.95 10.96
C ARG A 61 -7.64 21.45 9.59
N ALA A 62 -6.89 21.15 8.52
CA ALA A 62 -7.29 21.46 7.16
C ALA A 62 -8.57 20.72 6.75
N ILE A 63 -8.66 19.43 7.05
CA ILE A 63 -9.84 18.59 6.81
C ILE A 63 -11.09 19.22 7.44
N HIS A 64 -11.03 19.59 8.72
CA HIS A 64 -12.17 20.16 9.43
C HIS A 64 -12.61 21.51 8.88
N GLN A 65 -11.71 22.30 8.30
CA GLN A 65 -12.08 23.57 7.65
C GLN A 65 -12.69 23.39 6.27
N ILE A 66 -12.24 22.35 5.54
CA ILE A 66 -12.70 22.15 4.16
C ILE A 66 -14.09 21.51 4.10
N ILE A 67 -14.45 20.68 5.08
CA ILE A 67 -15.75 20.02 5.16
C ILE A 67 -16.91 21.01 5.02
N PRO A 68 -17.05 22.05 5.88
CA PRO A 68 -18.13 23.03 5.74
C PRO A 68 -17.95 23.93 4.50
N ARG A 69 -16.72 24.21 4.09
CA ARG A 69 -16.44 25.04 2.90
C ARG A 69 -16.90 24.38 1.59
N LEU A 70 -16.82 23.05 1.51
CA LEU A 70 -17.30 22.27 0.37
C LEU A 70 -18.77 21.84 0.52
N GLY A 71 -19.41 22.15 1.65
CA GLY A 71 -20.79 21.73 1.93
C GLY A 71 -20.91 20.22 2.11
N LEU A 72 -19.84 19.53 2.56
CA LEU A 72 -19.91 18.10 2.86
C LEU A 72 -20.90 17.87 4.01
N PRO A 73 -21.76 16.82 3.92
CA PRO A 73 -22.81 16.59 4.89
C PRO A 73 -22.26 16.29 6.29
N ASN A 74 -22.98 16.77 7.32
CA ASN A 74 -22.70 16.46 8.71
C ASN A 74 -23.20 15.04 9.04
N GLU A 75 -22.30 14.12 9.29
CA GLU A 75 -22.63 12.72 9.59
C GLU A 75 -23.27 12.57 10.98
N ILE A 76 -24.39 11.85 11.07
CA ILE A 76 -25.03 11.49 12.33
C ILE A 76 -24.25 10.33 12.97
N LEU A 77 -23.72 10.55 14.18
CA LEU A 77 -22.97 9.57 14.95
C LEU A 77 -23.81 8.93 16.09
N ALA A 78 -24.96 9.51 16.40
CA ALA A 78 -25.89 8.97 17.39
C ALA A 78 -26.32 7.55 17.02
N GLY A 79 -26.21 6.62 18.00
CA GLY A 79 -26.49 5.19 17.76
C GLY A 79 -25.32 4.38 17.23
N GLY A 80 -24.23 5.00 16.80
CA GLY A 80 -23.04 4.32 16.28
C GLY A 80 -22.07 3.78 17.35
N GLY A 81 -22.41 3.88 18.66
CA GLY A 81 -21.58 3.31 19.74
C GLY A 81 -20.60 4.29 20.39
N LEU A 82 -20.53 5.54 19.95
CA LEU A 82 -19.84 6.63 20.66
C LEU A 82 -20.82 7.29 21.64
N SER A 83 -20.64 7.04 22.91
CA SER A 83 -21.43 7.69 23.95
C SER A 83 -21.09 9.20 24.00
N GLY A 84 -22.10 10.04 23.78
CA GLY A 84 -22.00 11.50 23.97
C GLY A 84 -21.70 12.30 22.70
N LEU A 85 -21.51 11.70 21.53
CA LEU A 85 -21.35 12.42 20.26
C LEU A 85 -22.59 12.25 19.38
N ALA A 86 -23.27 13.35 19.10
CA ALA A 86 -24.48 13.33 18.27
C ALA A 86 -24.15 13.28 16.77
N ASP A 87 -23.12 14.00 16.36
CA ASP A 87 -22.77 14.19 14.96
C ASP A 87 -21.27 14.53 14.77
N ALA A 88 -20.83 14.59 13.53
CA ALA A 88 -19.47 14.93 13.13
C ALA A 88 -19.05 16.32 13.63
N ALA A 89 -19.92 17.30 13.62
CA ALA A 89 -19.61 18.65 14.10
C ALA A 89 -19.33 18.66 15.61
N ALA A 90 -19.97 17.80 16.40
CA ALA A 90 -19.66 17.61 17.81
C ALA A 90 -18.28 16.93 18.00
N LEU A 91 -17.94 15.94 17.15
CA LEU A 91 -16.61 15.29 17.14
C LEU A 91 -15.49 16.30 16.86
N TYR A 92 -15.64 17.17 15.87
CA TYR A 92 -14.60 18.14 15.47
C TYR A 92 -14.30 19.18 16.57
N ARG A 93 -15.22 19.38 17.51
CA ARG A 93 -15.07 20.26 18.67
C ARG A 93 -14.73 19.51 19.96
N HIS A 94 -14.65 18.18 19.90
CA HIS A 94 -14.41 17.38 21.10
C HIS A 94 -12.98 17.60 21.65
N PRO A 95 -12.76 17.61 22.97
CA PRO A 95 -11.42 17.78 23.57
C PRO A 95 -10.39 16.72 23.14
N ALA A 96 -10.84 15.51 22.75
CA ALA A 96 -10.03 14.45 22.18
C ALA A 96 -10.00 14.48 20.64
N GLY A 97 -10.44 15.56 20.01
CA GLY A 97 -10.51 15.71 18.55
C GLY A 97 -9.15 15.79 17.86
N TYR A 98 -8.06 16.04 18.61
CA TYR A 98 -6.68 16.09 18.13
C TYR A 98 -5.76 15.35 19.07
N TYR A 99 -4.87 14.52 18.53
CA TYR A 99 -3.84 13.73 19.22
C TYR A 99 -4.31 12.79 20.34
N ARG A 100 -5.63 12.57 20.46
CA ARG A 100 -6.23 11.72 21.48
C ARG A 100 -7.43 10.92 20.97
N ARG A 101 -7.58 10.81 19.64
CA ARG A 101 -8.72 10.12 19.02
C ARG A 101 -8.77 8.64 19.33
N GLU A 102 -7.62 8.02 19.62
CA GLU A 102 -7.56 6.65 20.08
C GLU A 102 -8.39 6.42 21.35
N SER A 103 -8.62 7.46 22.14
CA SER A 103 -9.51 7.41 23.30
C SER A 103 -11.00 7.30 22.95
N LEU A 104 -11.38 7.67 21.73
CA LEU A 104 -12.73 7.59 21.18
C LEU A 104 -12.99 6.27 20.45
N LEU A 105 -11.93 5.56 20.06
CA LEU A 105 -12.03 4.31 19.33
C LEU A 105 -12.35 3.14 20.28
N PRO A 106 -13.11 2.13 19.83
CA PRO A 106 -13.44 0.96 20.64
C PRO A 106 -12.20 0.19 21.09
N ARG A 107 -12.18 -0.25 22.35
CA ARG A 107 -11.03 -0.92 22.97
C ARG A 107 -11.28 -2.40 23.19
N HIS A 108 -10.25 -3.24 22.96
CA HIS A 108 -10.34 -4.67 23.20
C HIS A 108 -9.50 -5.10 24.41
N LYS A 109 -10.10 -5.89 25.32
CA LYS A 109 -9.49 -6.29 26.60
C LYS A 109 -8.16 -7.05 26.47
N HIS A 110 -7.95 -7.80 25.39
CA HIS A 110 -6.72 -8.59 25.20
C HIS A 110 -5.50 -7.76 24.84
N ASN A 111 -5.67 -6.54 24.38
CA ASN A 111 -4.55 -5.65 24.08
C ASN A 111 -3.88 -5.06 25.32
N TYR A 112 -4.52 -5.15 26.50
CA TYR A 112 -3.98 -4.62 27.75
C TYR A 112 -2.75 -5.36 28.28
N ALA A 113 -2.69 -6.68 28.18
CA ALA A 113 -1.62 -7.49 28.80
C ALA A 113 -0.26 -7.36 28.06
N LEU A 114 -0.28 -7.15 26.75
CA LEU A 114 0.92 -6.96 25.93
C LEU A 114 1.53 -5.58 26.09
N ARG A 115 0.71 -4.61 26.33
CA ARG A 115 1.02 -3.21 26.53
C ARG A 115 1.97 -2.93 27.69
N GLU A 116 1.77 -3.59 28.85
CA GLU A 116 2.63 -3.40 30.03
C GLU A 116 4.05 -3.96 29.83
N ILE A 117 4.19 -5.03 29.02
CA ILE A 117 5.44 -5.76 28.90
C ILE A 117 6.39 -5.17 27.84
N LEU A 118 5.86 -4.57 26.76
CA LEU A 118 6.65 -4.25 25.55
C LEU A 118 6.57 -2.81 25.06
N PHE A 119 5.51 -2.06 25.36
CA PHE A 119 5.29 -0.71 24.82
C PHE A 119 5.11 0.39 25.89
N GLY A 120 5.60 0.19 27.11
CA GLY A 120 5.57 1.22 28.14
C GLY A 120 4.17 1.74 28.52
N GLY A 121 3.13 0.94 28.32
CA GLY A 121 1.78 1.28 28.76
C GLY A 121 0.88 1.98 27.74
N VAL A 122 1.18 2.03 26.44
CA VAL A 122 0.33 2.65 25.40
C VAL A 122 -0.92 1.81 25.11
N GLU A 123 -2.14 2.37 25.15
CA GLU A 123 -3.40 1.68 24.87
C GLU A 123 -3.58 1.47 23.36
N LYS A 124 -3.69 0.20 22.92
CA LYS A 124 -4.11 -0.11 21.56
C LYS A 124 -5.63 -0.27 21.51
N PRO A 125 -6.36 0.54 20.72
CA PRO A 125 -7.78 0.33 20.47
C PRO A 125 -8.01 -0.96 19.66
N ILE A 126 -9.24 -1.21 19.20
CA ILE A 126 -9.51 -2.28 18.21
C ILE A 126 -8.68 -2.05 16.95
N PHE A 127 -8.56 -0.82 16.50
CA PHE A 127 -7.62 -0.39 15.48
C PHE A 127 -6.22 -0.35 16.09
N THR A 128 -5.26 -1.00 15.46
CA THR A 128 -4.01 -1.46 16.07
C THR A 128 -2.81 -0.55 15.87
N THR A 129 -2.92 0.52 15.09
CA THR A 129 -1.81 1.44 14.84
C THR A 129 -1.25 2.06 16.12
N ASP A 130 0.06 2.22 16.18
CA ASP A 130 0.76 2.86 17.29
C ASP A 130 0.45 4.37 17.37
N SER A 131 -0.04 4.98 16.28
CA SER A 131 -0.25 6.41 16.13
C SER A 131 -1.70 6.80 15.79
N ALA A 132 -2.71 6.01 16.18
CA ALA A 132 -4.14 6.30 15.96
C ALA A 132 -4.64 7.61 16.63
N HIS A 133 -3.71 8.49 17.02
CA HIS A 133 -4.01 9.75 17.73
C HIS A 133 -4.89 10.69 16.92
N ASN A 134 -4.82 10.64 15.60
CA ASN A 134 -5.60 11.46 14.67
C ASN A 134 -6.37 10.63 13.64
N HIS A 135 -6.74 9.39 13.97
CA HIS A 135 -7.49 8.51 13.07
C HIS A 135 -8.73 9.21 12.50
N LEU A 136 -8.95 9.15 11.19
CA LEU A 136 -10.15 9.65 10.53
C LEU A 136 -11.35 8.77 10.90
N ILE A 137 -12.49 9.39 11.16
CA ILE A 137 -13.67 8.71 11.70
C ILE A 137 -14.86 8.86 10.76
N THR A 138 -15.09 10.08 10.27
CA THR A 138 -16.30 10.40 9.51
C THR A 138 -16.09 10.32 8.01
N LEU A 139 -17.16 10.06 7.27
CA LEU A 139 -17.14 10.07 5.82
C LEU A 139 -16.64 11.42 5.26
N GLY A 140 -17.07 12.53 5.88
CA GLY A 140 -16.61 13.87 5.50
C GLY A 140 -15.10 14.05 5.66
N GLU A 141 -14.50 13.48 6.71
CA GLU A 141 -13.03 13.50 6.90
C GLU A 141 -12.30 12.71 5.82
N ILE A 142 -12.78 11.52 5.50
CA ILE A 142 -12.17 10.68 4.44
C ILE A 142 -12.24 11.40 3.08
N LEU A 143 -13.38 11.95 2.71
CA LEU A 143 -13.53 12.66 1.43
C LEU A 143 -12.65 13.92 1.37
N ALA A 144 -12.60 14.69 2.46
CA ALA A 144 -11.73 15.85 2.55
C ALA A 144 -10.25 15.49 2.46
N MET A 145 -9.84 14.37 3.07
CA MET A 145 -8.48 13.84 2.99
C MET A 145 -8.07 13.59 1.54
N TYR A 146 -8.86 12.84 0.76
CA TYR A 146 -8.57 12.58 -0.65
C TYR A 146 -8.44 13.85 -1.48
N LEU A 147 -9.29 14.86 -1.25
CA LEU A 147 -9.20 16.14 -1.96
C LEU A 147 -7.93 16.92 -1.61
N LEU A 148 -7.51 16.87 -0.35
CA LEU A 148 -6.32 17.59 0.12
C LEU A 148 -5.01 16.92 -0.32
N VAL A 149 -4.94 15.60 -0.40
CA VAL A 149 -3.68 14.92 -0.75
C VAL A 149 -3.37 14.95 -2.25
N TRP A 150 -4.36 15.20 -3.11
CA TRP A 150 -4.16 15.20 -4.57
C TRP A 150 -4.28 16.57 -5.23
N SER A 151 -4.76 17.59 -4.52
CA SER A 151 -4.97 18.90 -5.13
C SER A 151 -4.47 20.04 -4.26
N PRO A 152 -3.74 21.02 -4.84
CA PRO A 152 -3.36 22.23 -4.13
C PRO A 152 -4.53 23.21 -3.93
N ALA A 153 -5.60 23.12 -4.73
CA ALA A 153 -6.68 24.10 -4.73
C ALA A 153 -7.43 24.19 -3.39
N PRO A 154 -7.77 23.08 -2.69
CA PRO A 154 -8.46 23.13 -1.42
C PRO A 154 -7.66 23.82 -0.30
N TRP A 155 -6.33 23.87 -0.39
CA TRP A 155 -5.45 24.45 0.62
C TRP A 155 -5.48 25.98 0.66
N ALA A 156 -5.97 26.63 -0.39
CA ALA A 156 -5.98 28.09 -0.48
C ALA A 156 -6.84 28.72 0.64
N GLY A 157 -6.22 29.57 1.46
CA GLY A 157 -6.89 30.30 2.53
C GLY A 157 -7.31 29.45 3.72
N LEU A 158 -6.70 28.28 3.94
CA LEU A 158 -6.85 27.52 5.17
C LEU A 158 -5.95 28.08 6.27
N ASP A 159 -6.48 28.12 7.49
CA ASP A 159 -5.75 28.46 8.71
C ASP A 159 -5.19 27.18 9.34
N LEU A 160 -3.87 27.09 9.38
CA LEU A 160 -3.16 25.96 9.99
C LEU A 160 -2.59 26.31 11.38
N ASP A 161 -3.08 27.35 12.03
CA ASP A 161 -2.72 27.63 13.42
C ASP A 161 -3.25 26.52 14.33
N PRO A 162 -2.48 26.18 15.39
CA PRO A 162 -2.86 25.08 16.28
C PRO A 162 -4.21 25.34 16.95
N PRO A 163 -5.08 24.32 17.05
CA PRO A 163 -6.33 24.46 17.77
C PRO A 163 -6.09 24.74 19.25
N PRO A 164 -7.00 25.47 19.94
CA PRO A 164 -6.84 25.74 21.36
C PRO A 164 -6.91 24.44 22.18
N GLY A 165 -6.19 24.43 23.32
CA GLY A 165 -6.27 23.33 24.28
C GLY A 165 -5.30 22.17 24.07
N LEU A 166 -4.36 22.27 23.13
CA LEU A 166 -3.26 21.32 23.02
C LEU A 166 -2.32 21.47 24.22
N ASP A 167 -1.87 20.35 24.78
CA ASP A 167 -0.78 20.35 25.75
C ASP A 167 0.57 20.70 25.11
N PRO A 168 1.62 21.02 25.89
CA PRO A 168 2.91 21.43 25.33
C PRO A 168 3.56 20.41 24.43
N ALA A 169 3.39 19.11 24.67
CA ALA A 169 3.96 18.05 23.82
C ALA A 169 3.22 17.95 22.49
N ALA A 170 1.89 17.95 22.51
CA ALA A 170 1.05 17.97 21.32
C ALA A 170 1.28 19.25 20.48
N LEU A 171 1.49 20.40 21.13
CA LEU A 171 1.80 21.65 20.42
C LEU A 171 3.15 21.59 19.71
N ALA A 172 4.18 21.03 20.36
CA ALA A 172 5.51 20.85 19.75
C ALA A 172 5.46 19.90 18.55
N LEU A 173 4.70 18.79 18.66
CA LEU A 173 4.46 17.86 17.57
C LEU A 173 3.71 18.54 16.41
N TYR A 174 2.61 19.25 16.72
CA TYR A 174 1.83 20.01 15.74
C TYR A 174 2.70 20.96 14.91
N GLU A 175 3.60 21.69 15.55
CA GLU A 175 4.50 22.63 14.85
C GLU A 175 5.49 21.91 13.92
N THR A 176 5.98 20.75 14.31
CA THR A 176 6.84 19.91 13.46
C THR A 176 6.07 19.38 12.24
N GLU A 177 4.86 18.90 12.47
CA GLU A 177 3.98 18.42 11.40
C GLU A 177 3.54 19.56 10.47
N ARG A 178 3.32 20.77 11.00
CA ARG A 178 2.96 21.94 10.20
C ARG A 178 4.02 22.29 9.16
N GLN A 179 5.29 22.17 9.53
CA GLN A 179 6.40 22.37 8.58
C GLN A 179 6.41 21.28 7.50
N ALA A 180 6.14 20.03 7.90
CA ALA A 180 6.04 18.91 6.94
C ALA A 180 4.86 19.09 5.97
N ILE A 181 3.70 19.51 6.46
CA ILE A 181 2.52 19.79 5.63
C ILE A 181 2.77 20.97 4.70
N ALA A 182 3.45 22.04 5.14
CA ALA A 182 3.80 23.15 4.25
C ALA A 182 4.67 22.71 3.08
N ALA A 183 5.67 21.85 3.34
CA ALA A 183 6.50 21.28 2.28
C ALA A 183 5.71 20.35 1.35
N PHE A 184 4.79 19.55 1.88
CA PHE A 184 3.90 18.71 1.09
C PHE A 184 3.02 19.53 0.16
N VAL A 185 2.36 20.57 0.67
CA VAL A 185 1.45 21.45 -0.09
C VAL A 185 2.21 22.16 -1.22
N ALA A 186 3.46 22.56 -0.98
CA ALA A 186 4.30 23.19 -2.00
C ALA A 186 4.56 22.28 -3.21
N ASP A 187 4.58 20.97 -3.04
CA ASP A 187 4.79 19.98 -4.11
C ASP A 187 3.49 19.53 -4.82
N LEU A 188 2.31 19.79 -4.25
CA LEU A 188 1.03 19.34 -4.81
C LEU A 188 0.74 19.82 -6.26
N PRO A 189 1.12 21.05 -6.69
CA PRO A 189 0.97 21.43 -8.10
C PRO A 189 1.64 20.47 -9.07
N ALA A 190 2.83 19.97 -8.69
CA ALA A 190 3.56 18.98 -9.49
C ALA A 190 2.88 17.59 -9.45
N VAL A 191 2.36 17.18 -8.29
CA VAL A 191 1.60 15.92 -8.17
C VAL A 191 0.36 15.97 -9.06
N ARG A 192 -0.42 17.04 -9.00
CA ARG A 192 -1.61 17.22 -9.83
C ARG A 192 -1.30 17.17 -11.32
N ARG A 193 -0.19 17.82 -11.75
CA ARG A 193 0.23 17.76 -13.17
C ARG A 193 0.62 16.35 -13.58
N LEU A 194 1.38 15.63 -12.75
CA LEU A 194 1.75 14.24 -13.01
C LEU A 194 0.51 13.36 -13.22
N LEU A 195 -0.45 13.41 -12.29
CA LEU A 195 -1.69 12.64 -12.36
C LEU A 195 -2.55 13.00 -13.57
N ALA A 196 -2.46 14.25 -14.08
CA ALA A 196 -3.18 14.68 -15.26
C ALA A 196 -2.55 14.24 -16.59
N HIS A 197 -1.30 13.77 -16.58
CA HIS A 197 -0.57 13.40 -17.81
C HIS A 197 -0.41 11.89 -18.00
N LEU A 198 -0.71 11.09 -16.99
CA LEU A 198 -0.57 9.63 -17.04
C LEU A 198 -1.90 8.96 -16.71
N PRO A 199 -2.24 7.84 -17.37
CA PRO A 199 -3.22 6.91 -16.84
C PRO A 199 -2.75 6.43 -15.46
N VAL A 200 -3.61 6.54 -14.45
CA VAL A 200 -3.28 6.18 -13.07
C VAL A 200 -4.14 5.03 -12.62
N ALA A 201 -3.51 3.94 -12.21
CA ALA A 201 -4.13 2.79 -11.57
C ALA A 201 -3.79 2.79 -10.08
N MET A 202 -4.74 2.48 -9.22
CA MET A 202 -4.58 2.49 -7.76
C MET A 202 -5.19 1.24 -7.14
N ILE A 203 -4.71 0.85 -5.98
CA ILE A 203 -5.33 -0.17 -5.12
C ILE A 203 -5.11 0.25 -3.68
N PHE A 204 -6.06 -0.05 -2.79
CA PHE A 204 -5.88 0.19 -1.37
C PHE A 204 -4.85 -0.76 -0.74
N ASP A 205 -4.29 -0.35 0.38
CA ASP A 205 -3.69 -1.22 1.37
C ASP A 205 -4.32 -0.95 2.75
N ASP A 206 -3.75 -1.39 3.86
CA ASP A 206 -4.41 -1.27 5.18
C ASP A 206 -4.56 0.18 5.64
N HIS A 207 -3.52 0.99 5.56
CA HIS A 207 -3.56 2.39 6.01
C HIS A 207 -4.60 3.26 5.29
N ASP A 208 -5.03 2.90 4.08
CA ASP A 208 -6.17 3.56 3.42
C ASP A 208 -7.47 3.39 4.23
N ILE A 209 -7.53 2.40 5.12
CA ILE A 209 -8.66 2.08 5.99
C ILE A 209 -8.27 2.19 7.47
N THR A 210 -7.36 1.32 7.92
CA THR A 210 -6.73 1.31 9.25
C THR A 210 -5.63 0.23 9.29
N ASP A 211 -4.54 0.48 9.98
CA ASP A 211 -3.41 -0.44 10.18
C ASP A 211 -3.88 -1.85 10.59
N ASP A 212 -3.19 -2.88 10.11
CA ASP A 212 -3.52 -4.30 10.35
C ASP A 212 -4.94 -4.72 9.84
N TRP A 213 -5.55 -4.00 8.92
CA TRP A 213 -6.89 -4.28 8.42
C TRP A 213 -7.05 -5.72 7.92
N ASN A 214 -7.96 -6.47 8.58
CA ASN A 214 -8.24 -7.88 8.30
C ASN A 214 -7.05 -8.83 8.54
N LEU A 215 -6.06 -8.44 9.38
CA LEU A 215 -4.88 -9.27 9.63
C LEU A 215 -5.22 -10.68 10.12
N SER A 216 -6.23 -10.81 10.98
CA SER A 216 -6.65 -12.10 11.53
C SER A 216 -8.16 -12.20 11.66
N ARG A 217 -8.68 -13.43 11.77
CA ARG A 217 -10.10 -13.65 12.02
C ARG A 217 -10.57 -13.00 13.34
N GLU A 218 -9.76 -13.04 14.40
CA GLU A 218 -10.09 -12.38 15.67
C GLU A 218 -10.23 -10.87 15.49
N TRP A 219 -9.34 -10.24 14.71
CA TRP A 219 -9.42 -8.83 14.39
C TRP A 219 -10.74 -8.50 13.66
N GLU A 220 -11.09 -9.27 12.63
CA GLU A 220 -12.33 -9.09 11.87
C GLU A 220 -13.58 -9.24 12.75
N GLU A 221 -13.64 -10.29 13.58
CA GLU A 221 -14.77 -10.54 14.47
C GLU A 221 -15.00 -9.39 15.46
N ILE A 222 -13.91 -8.81 15.99
CA ILE A 222 -13.97 -7.68 16.92
C ILE A 222 -14.34 -6.38 16.19
N ALA A 223 -13.65 -6.04 15.12
CA ALA A 223 -13.85 -4.80 14.40
C ALA A 223 -15.25 -4.71 13.78
N TYR A 224 -15.68 -5.76 13.07
CA TYR A 224 -17.00 -5.78 12.44
C TYR A 224 -18.15 -6.10 13.40
N GLY A 225 -17.86 -6.68 14.55
CA GLY A 225 -18.83 -6.88 15.63
C GLY A 225 -19.21 -5.59 16.36
N HIS A 226 -18.40 -4.54 16.26
CA HIS A 226 -18.65 -3.25 16.89
C HIS A 226 -19.22 -2.23 15.88
N PRO A 227 -20.44 -1.69 16.09
CA PRO A 227 -21.11 -0.80 15.12
C PRO A 227 -20.26 0.40 14.70
N PHE A 228 -19.54 1.01 15.66
CA PHE A 228 -18.70 2.18 15.38
C PHE A 228 -17.48 1.84 14.54
N SER A 229 -16.74 0.78 14.86
CA SER A 229 -15.60 0.32 14.06
C SER A 229 -16.03 0.00 12.64
N ARG A 230 -17.18 -0.67 12.51
CA ARG A 230 -17.78 -0.99 11.22
C ARG A 230 -18.12 0.25 10.40
N ARG A 231 -18.59 1.33 11.08
CA ARG A 231 -18.87 2.62 10.47
C ARG A 231 -17.59 3.28 9.97
N VAL A 232 -16.53 3.33 10.77
CA VAL A 232 -15.24 3.93 10.39
C VAL A 232 -14.65 3.21 9.17
N ILE A 233 -14.59 1.88 9.20
CA ILE A 233 -14.11 1.06 8.06
C ILE A 233 -14.99 1.29 6.82
N GLY A 234 -16.31 1.31 6.98
CA GLY A 234 -17.25 1.55 5.88
C GLY A 234 -17.12 2.94 5.27
N ASN A 235 -16.88 3.97 6.07
CA ASN A 235 -16.59 5.33 5.61
C ASN A 235 -15.33 5.37 4.74
N ALA A 236 -14.27 4.70 5.17
CA ALA A 236 -13.03 4.62 4.41
C ALA A 236 -13.22 3.85 3.08
N LEU A 237 -13.94 2.71 3.10
CA LEU A 237 -14.29 1.97 1.89
C LEU A 237 -15.16 2.76 0.91
N LEU A 238 -16.13 3.53 1.42
CA LEU A 238 -16.94 4.41 0.57
C LEU A 238 -16.10 5.54 -0.03
N GLY A 239 -15.18 6.12 0.76
CA GLY A 239 -14.23 7.09 0.26
C GLY A 239 -13.31 6.52 -0.82
N TYR A 240 -12.78 5.31 -0.61
CA TYR A 240 -11.98 4.59 -1.61
C TYR A 240 -12.79 4.30 -2.89
N LEU A 241 -14.02 3.80 -2.77
CA LEU A 241 -14.90 3.58 -3.92
C LEU A 241 -15.01 4.84 -4.79
N LEU A 242 -15.29 5.98 -4.17
CA LEU A 242 -15.57 7.23 -4.89
C LEU A 242 -14.32 7.89 -5.48
N ASN A 243 -13.18 7.78 -4.82
CA ASN A 243 -11.98 8.50 -5.20
C ASN A 243 -10.98 7.66 -6.01
N GLN A 244 -11.07 6.32 -5.96
CA GLN A 244 -10.12 5.45 -6.63
C GLN A 244 -10.81 4.31 -7.41
N ALA A 245 -11.52 3.42 -6.72
CA ALA A 245 -11.95 2.15 -7.28
C ALA A 245 -12.90 2.32 -8.48
N TRP A 246 -13.84 3.24 -8.40
CA TRP A 246 -14.77 3.52 -9.51
C TRP A 246 -14.02 4.03 -10.75
N GLY A 247 -12.97 4.82 -10.58
CA GLY A 247 -12.14 5.27 -11.70
C GLY A 247 -11.26 4.16 -12.30
N ASN A 248 -10.84 3.17 -11.50
CA ASN A 248 -10.01 2.06 -11.97
C ASN A 248 -10.77 1.09 -12.91
N ALA A 249 -12.01 0.77 -12.56
CA ALA A 249 -12.86 -0.22 -13.27
C ALA A 249 -14.35 0.13 -13.08
N PRO A 250 -14.90 1.12 -13.80
CA PRO A 250 -16.28 1.57 -13.61
C PRO A 250 -17.33 0.45 -13.79
N GLU A 251 -17.04 -0.50 -14.66
CA GLU A 251 -17.91 -1.64 -14.99
C GLU A 251 -18.01 -2.69 -13.85
N ALA A 252 -17.11 -2.66 -12.87
CA ALA A 252 -17.15 -3.59 -11.74
C ALA A 252 -18.23 -3.22 -10.70
N PHE A 253 -18.76 -2.00 -10.75
CA PHE A 253 -19.67 -1.48 -9.75
C PHE A 253 -21.11 -1.43 -10.27
N PRO A 254 -22.04 -2.25 -9.70
CA PRO A 254 -23.44 -2.24 -10.09
C PRO A 254 -24.13 -0.88 -9.83
N ASP A 255 -25.03 -0.47 -10.70
CA ASP A 255 -25.79 0.78 -10.58
C ASP A 255 -26.52 0.91 -9.24
N GLU A 256 -27.01 -0.20 -8.69
CA GLU A 256 -27.67 -0.23 -7.39
C GLU A 256 -26.70 0.14 -6.24
N LEU A 257 -25.44 -0.29 -6.32
CA LEU A 257 -24.42 0.07 -5.34
C LEU A 257 -24.08 1.55 -5.44
N LEU A 258 -23.92 2.07 -6.66
CA LEU A 258 -23.64 3.48 -6.90
C LEU A 258 -24.81 4.39 -6.48
N ALA A 259 -26.05 3.98 -6.73
CA ALA A 259 -27.23 4.68 -6.26
C ALA A 259 -27.32 4.71 -4.72
N LEU A 260 -26.99 3.59 -4.09
CA LEU A 260 -26.94 3.49 -2.62
C LEU A 260 -25.83 4.36 -2.02
N ALA A 261 -24.66 4.40 -2.67
CA ALA A 261 -23.57 5.30 -2.29
C ALA A 261 -24.00 6.78 -2.40
N GLY A 262 -24.73 7.15 -3.46
CA GLY A 262 -25.31 8.49 -3.60
C GLY A 262 -26.28 8.85 -2.46
N GLN A 263 -27.13 7.91 -2.03
CA GLN A 263 -28.03 8.11 -0.88
C GLN A 263 -27.25 8.24 0.44
N ALA A 264 -26.21 7.44 0.63
CA ALA A 264 -25.33 7.52 1.79
C ALA A 264 -24.62 8.88 1.88
N LEU A 265 -24.15 9.40 0.76
CA LEU A 265 -23.55 10.73 0.68
C LEU A 265 -24.53 11.87 0.98
N ALA A 266 -25.78 11.74 0.55
CA ALA A 266 -26.80 12.76 0.79
C ALA A 266 -27.18 12.89 2.27
N ALA A 267 -27.15 11.78 3.03
CA ALA A 267 -27.51 11.75 4.46
C ALA A 267 -26.63 10.75 5.23
N PRO A 268 -25.34 11.07 5.49
CA PRO A 268 -24.44 10.20 6.22
C PRO A 268 -24.93 9.91 7.63
N GLY A 269 -24.88 8.66 8.06
CA GLY A 269 -25.38 8.20 9.35
C GLY A 269 -26.84 7.75 9.37
N CYS A 270 -27.57 7.86 8.24
CA CYS A 270 -28.91 7.30 8.09
C CYS A 270 -28.89 5.80 7.75
N GLU A 271 -30.06 5.18 7.65
CA GLU A 271 -30.23 3.75 7.31
C GLU A 271 -29.64 3.40 5.93
N ALA A 272 -29.75 4.27 4.94
CA ALA A 272 -29.16 4.06 3.63
C ALA A 272 -27.62 4.00 3.71
N HIS A 273 -27.00 4.81 4.56
CA HIS A 273 -25.57 4.77 4.80
C HIS A 273 -25.14 3.43 5.44
N GLU A 274 -25.84 2.96 6.47
CA GLU A 274 -25.58 1.66 7.10
C GLU A 274 -25.76 0.50 6.09
N THR A 275 -26.77 0.59 5.24
CA THR A 275 -27.02 -0.39 4.18
C THR A 275 -25.89 -0.38 3.16
N CYS A 276 -25.42 0.80 2.77
CA CYS A 276 -24.29 0.97 1.86
C CYS A 276 -23.02 0.33 2.46
N ILE A 277 -22.70 0.63 3.71
CA ILE A 277 -21.55 0.03 4.43
C ILE A 277 -21.69 -1.50 4.46
N ALA A 278 -22.87 -2.02 4.81
CA ALA A 278 -23.09 -3.45 4.84
C ALA A 278 -22.89 -4.12 3.46
N ARG A 279 -23.19 -3.40 2.37
CA ARG A 279 -22.96 -3.86 1.00
C ARG A 279 -21.48 -3.80 0.61
N LEU A 280 -20.78 -2.71 0.95
CA LEU A 280 -19.35 -2.54 0.69
C LEU A 280 -18.49 -3.57 1.41
N LEU A 281 -18.81 -3.88 2.67
CA LEU A 281 -18.11 -4.91 3.45
C LEU A 281 -18.26 -6.34 2.89
N ARG A 282 -19.21 -6.55 1.98
CA ARG A 282 -19.44 -7.84 1.28
C ARG A 282 -19.04 -7.78 -0.19
N PHE A 283 -18.55 -6.63 -0.65
CA PHE A 283 -18.16 -6.46 -2.03
C PHE A 283 -16.79 -7.13 -2.25
N GLU A 284 -16.71 -8.00 -3.27
CA GLU A 284 -15.53 -8.86 -3.51
C GLU A 284 -14.78 -8.51 -4.81
N GLN A 285 -15.25 -7.51 -5.57
CA GLN A 285 -14.69 -7.16 -6.88
C GLN A 285 -13.86 -5.88 -6.82
N TRP A 286 -12.99 -5.75 -5.81
CA TRP A 286 -12.06 -4.64 -5.72
C TRP A 286 -10.83 -4.82 -6.61
N HIS A 287 -10.51 -6.06 -6.97
CA HIS A 287 -9.49 -6.40 -7.96
C HIS A 287 -9.95 -5.99 -9.36
N TYR A 288 -9.01 -5.68 -10.24
CA TYR A 288 -9.32 -5.32 -11.62
C TYR A 288 -8.17 -5.67 -12.57
N THR A 289 -8.45 -5.64 -13.86
CA THR A 289 -7.46 -5.90 -14.91
C THR A 289 -7.58 -4.84 -16.00
N TRP A 290 -6.47 -4.18 -16.29
CA TRP A 290 -6.37 -3.37 -17.49
C TRP A 290 -5.83 -4.23 -18.64
N LEU A 291 -6.50 -4.19 -19.79
CA LEU A 291 -6.16 -4.96 -20.97
C LEU A 291 -4.99 -4.33 -21.74
N THR A 292 -3.89 -4.10 -21.05
CA THR A 292 -2.61 -3.68 -21.60
C THR A 292 -1.84 -4.87 -22.17
N THR A 293 -0.69 -4.64 -22.79
CA THR A 293 0.21 -5.69 -23.27
C THR A 293 1.59 -5.50 -22.66
N PRO A 294 1.99 -6.35 -21.68
CA PRO A 294 1.23 -7.40 -20.98
C PRO A 294 0.05 -6.87 -20.16
N PRO A 295 -0.98 -7.70 -19.84
CA PRO A 295 -2.10 -7.26 -19.01
C PRO A 295 -1.64 -6.85 -17.60
N LEU A 296 -2.19 -5.73 -17.10
CA LEU A 296 -1.99 -5.27 -15.73
C LEU A 296 -3.09 -5.88 -14.86
N VAL A 297 -2.72 -6.83 -14.01
CA VAL A 297 -3.63 -7.52 -13.10
C VAL A 297 -3.40 -7.01 -11.69
N VAL A 298 -4.36 -6.28 -11.13
CA VAL A 298 -4.29 -5.68 -9.80
C VAL A 298 -5.12 -6.51 -8.83
N ILE A 299 -4.50 -7.05 -7.81
CA ILE A 299 -5.15 -7.96 -6.85
C ILE A 299 -5.57 -7.23 -5.58
N ASP A 300 -6.70 -7.67 -5.04
CA ASP A 300 -7.17 -7.30 -3.71
C ASP A 300 -6.58 -8.28 -2.68
N SER A 301 -5.69 -7.79 -1.82
CA SER A 301 -5.04 -8.54 -0.76
C SER A 301 -5.67 -8.33 0.62
N ARG A 302 -6.80 -7.58 0.69
CA ARG A 302 -7.36 -7.12 1.98
C ARG A 302 -8.76 -7.63 2.26
N THR A 303 -9.67 -7.67 1.29
CA THR A 303 -11.08 -7.99 1.57
C THR A 303 -11.40 -9.48 1.49
N ARG A 304 -10.66 -10.24 0.65
CA ARG A 304 -10.85 -11.69 0.47
C ARG A 304 -9.70 -12.48 1.11
N ARG A 305 -9.52 -12.30 2.43
CA ARG A 305 -8.45 -12.98 3.16
C ARG A 305 -8.78 -14.45 3.47
N TRP A 306 -7.79 -15.31 3.37
CA TRP A 306 -7.88 -16.71 3.78
C TRP A 306 -7.73 -16.81 5.30
N ARG A 307 -8.84 -16.84 5.99
CA ARG A 307 -8.87 -16.95 7.46
C ARG A 307 -8.15 -18.21 7.93
N SER A 308 -7.32 -18.07 8.96
CA SER A 308 -6.59 -19.22 9.51
C SER A 308 -7.54 -20.23 10.14
N GLU A 309 -7.41 -21.50 9.73
CA GLU A 309 -8.16 -22.62 10.31
C GLU A 309 -7.54 -23.10 11.64
N VAL A 310 -6.29 -22.72 11.95
CA VAL A 310 -5.56 -23.19 13.13
C VAL A 310 -6.00 -22.44 14.38
N ALA A 311 -6.00 -21.13 14.35
CA ALA A 311 -6.43 -20.28 15.46
C ALA A 311 -6.87 -18.90 14.96
N ALA A 312 -7.84 -18.29 15.66
CA ALA A 312 -8.40 -16.99 15.28
C ALA A 312 -7.36 -15.86 15.26
N ARG A 313 -6.31 -15.95 16.10
CA ARG A 313 -5.21 -14.97 16.20
C ARG A 313 -4.10 -15.16 15.18
N GLN A 314 -4.06 -16.26 14.47
CA GLN A 314 -3.05 -16.48 13.45
C GLN A 314 -3.34 -15.59 12.23
N PRO A 315 -2.30 -15.05 11.58
CA PRO A 315 -2.48 -14.22 10.39
C PRO A 315 -3.26 -14.95 9.31
N SER A 316 -4.21 -14.26 8.73
CA SER A 316 -4.93 -14.70 7.53
C SER A 316 -4.01 -14.64 6.32
N GLY A 317 -4.24 -15.49 5.32
CA GLY A 317 -3.59 -15.36 4.02
C GLY A 317 -4.10 -14.12 3.28
N LEU A 318 -3.28 -13.53 2.45
CA LEU A 318 -3.61 -12.29 1.74
C LEU A 318 -4.74 -12.46 0.71
N MET A 319 -4.94 -13.67 0.19
CA MET A 319 -6.09 -14.03 -0.66
C MET A 319 -6.60 -15.41 -0.27
N ASP A 320 -7.92 -15.60 -0.34
CA ASP A 320 -8.55 -16.91 -0.18
C ASP A 320 -8.32 -17.80 -1.41
N TRP A 321 -8.75 -19.05 -1.32
CA TRP A 321 -8.50 -19.99 -2.40
C TRP A 321 -9.38 -19.71 -3.64
N GLU A 322 -10.56 -19.15 -3.45
CA GLU A 322 -11.47 -18.73 -4.51
C GLU A 322 -10.85 -17.59 -5.32
N ALA A 323 -10.39 -16.52 -4.64
CA ALA A 323 -9.71 -15.39 -5.28
C ALA A 323 -8.42 -15.81 -5.99
N LEU A 324 -7.66 -16.75 -5.42
CA LEU A 324 -6.47 -17.31 -6.08
C LEU A 324 -6.82 -18.16 -7.31
N THR A 325 -7.97 -18.84 -7.29
CA THR A 325 -8.45 -19.59 -8.45
C THR A 325 -8.90 -18.63 -9.56
N ASP A 326 -9.61 -17.55 -9.22
CA ASP A 326 -10.01 -16.50 -10.16
C ASP A 326 -8.77 -15.86 -10.81
N LEU A 327 -7.76 -15.52 -9.99
CA LEU A 327 -6.47 -15.02 -10.46
C LEU A 327 -5.80 -16.01 -11.44
N GLN A 328 -5.80 -17.30 -11.13
CA GLN A 328 -5.25 -18.32 -12.03
C GLN A 328 -5.98 -18.37 -13.38
N GLN A 329 -7.30 -18.21 -13.39
CA GLN A 329 -8.07 -18.17 -14.63
C GLN A 329 -7.76 -16.92 -15.46
N LEU A 330 -7.64 -15.75 -14.84
CA LEU A 330 -7.25 -14.50 -15.51
C LEU A 330 -5.87 -14.60 -16.17
N LEU A 331 -4.92 -15.23 -15.49
CA LEU A 331 -3.54 -15.40 -15.97
C LEU A 331 -3.40 -16.48 -17.04
N ARG A 332 -4.36 -17.35 -17.18
CA ARG A 332 -4.26 -18.50 -18.05
C ARG A 332 -4.22 -18.12 -19.54
N GLY A 333 -3.22 -18.62 -20.25
CA GLY A 333 -3.05 -18.36 -21.69
C GLY A 333 -2.34 -17.04 -22.01
N GLN A 334 -2.02 -16.23 -21.02
CA GLN A 334 -1.23 -15.00 -21.20
C GLN A 334 0.25 -15.33 -21.33
N PRO A 335 0.99 -14.71 -22.27
CA PRO A 335 2.44 -14.92 -22.40
C PRO A 335 3.23 -14.27 -21.27
N ALA A 336 2.81 -13.09 -20.84
CA ALA A 336 3.38 -12.31 -19.75
C ALA A 336 2.26 -11.61 -18.95
N ALA A 337 2.53 -11.20 -17.72
CA ALA A 337 1.59 -10.40 -16.91
C ALA A 337 2.34 -9.45 -15.97
N LEU A 338 1.80 -8.25 -15.82
CA LEU A 338 2.12 -7.32 -14.74
C LEU A 338 1.15 -7.63 -13.59
N LEU A 339 1.66 -8.18 -12.50
CA LEU A 339 0.87 -8.51 -11.32
C LEU A 339 1.13 -7.48 -10.23
N VAL A 340 0.11 -6.78 -9.80
CA VAL A 340 0.20 -5.79 -8.73
C VAL A 340 -0.32 -6.40 -7.44
N SER A 341 0.54 -6.40 -6.42
CA SER A 341 0.21 -6.83 -5.06
C SER A 341 0.71 -5.76 -4.09
N PRO A 342 -0.17 -5.13 -3.28
CA PRO A 342 0.27 -4.14 -2.30
C PRO A 342 1.48 -4.65 -1.51
N ALA A 343 1.32 -5.73 -0.75
CA ALA A 343 2.42 -6.41 -0.07
C ALA A 343 3.26 -7.27 -1.04
N PRO A 344 4.61 -7.30 -0.90
CA PRO A 344 5.49 -8.10 -1.76
C PRO A 344 5.24 -9.61 -1.64
N ILE A 345 5.13 -10.30 -2.79
CA ILE A 345 5.00 -11.77 -2.80
C ILE A 345 6.30 -12.44 -2.35
N PHE A 346 7.43 -11.85 -2.73
CA PHE A 346 8.76 -12.31 -2.37
C PHE A 346 9.48 -11.23 -1.54
N GLY A 347 9.14 -11.12 -0.26
CA GLY A 347 9.76 -10.18 0.68
C GLY A 347 11.16 -10.59 1.15
N VAL A 348 11.73 -9.82 2.08
CA VAL A 348 13.04 -10.08 2.70
C VAL A 348 12.92 -11.22 3.70
N LYS A 349 13.58 -12.35 3.43
CA LYS A 349 13.40 -13.60 4.18
C LYS A 349 13.71 -13.49 5.67
N LEU A 350 14.71 -12.68 6.04
CA LEU A 350 15.04 -12.48 7.45
C LEU A 350 13.90 -11.78 8.19
N ILE A 351 13.28 -10.78 7.57
CA ILE A 351 12.11 -10.08 8.12
C ILE A 351 10.95 -11.06 8.26
N GLU A 352 10.61 -11.80 7.21
CA GLU A 352 9.57 -12.83 7.26
C GLU A 352 9.84 -13.91 8.33
N ALA A 353 11.12 -14.27 8.53
CA ALA A 353 11.49 -15.24 9.56
C ALA A 353 11.32 -14.67 10.98
N LEU A 354 11.64 -13.40 11.19
CA LEU A 354 11.41 -12.70 12.46
C LEU A 354 9.91 -12.54 12.73
N GLN A 355 9.14 -12.09 11.75
CA GLN A 355 7.68 -12.01 11.85
C GLN A 355 7.07 -13.36 12.22
N ARG A 356 7.52 -14.44 11.59
CA ARG A 356 7.06 -15.79 11.88
C ARG A 356 7.44 -16.27 13.29
N LEU A 357 8.63 -15.92 13.77
CA LEU A 357 9.07 -16.24 15.13
C LEU A 357 8.18 -15.55 16.17
N VAL A 358 7.94 -14.26 16.01
CA VAL A 358 7.08 -13.47 16.92
C VAL A 358 5.63 -13.93 16.84
N THR A 359 5.13 -14.25 15.64
CA THR A 359 3.79 -14.86 15.44
C THR A 359 3.67 -16.20 16.15
N TRP A 360 4.72 -17.02 16.14
CA TRP A 360 4.72 -18.30 16.85
C TRP A 360 4.60 -18.14 18.37
N PHE A 361 5.13 -17.05 18.92
CA PHE A 361 4.91 -16.67 20.31
C PHE A 361 3.53 -16.04 20.58
N GLY A 362 2.65 -15.94 19.59
CA GLY A 362 1.27 -15.47 19.73
C GLY A 362 1.06 -13.97 19.55
N HIS A 363 2.01 -13.25 18.96
CA HIS A 363 2.00 -11.79 18.84
C HIS A 363 2.13 -11.27 17.38
N PRO A 364 1.25 -11.69 16.44
CA PRO A 364 1.34 -11.30 15.04
C PRO A 364 1.22 -9.77 14.81
N LEU A 365 0.36 -9.09 15.60
CA LEU A 365 0.14 -7.65 15.52
C LEU A 365 1.35 -6.80 15.93
N MET A 366 2.36 -7.39 16.59
CA MET A 366 3.57 -6.67 17.02
C MET A 366 4.60 -6.46 15.92
N VAL A 367 4.50 -7.21 14.84
CA VAL A 367 5.52 -7.27 13.80
C VAL A 367 4.89 -7.14 12.43
N ASP A 368 3.65 -6.66 12.40
CA ASP A 368 2.92 -6.54 11.16
C ASP A 368 3.16 -7.78 10.26
N ALA A 369 2.60 -8.94 10.71
CA ALA A 369 2.88 -10.24 10.09
C ALA A 369 2.14 -10.41 8.75
N GLU A 370 2.04 -9.34 7.98
CA GLU A 370 1.38 -9.25 6.70
C GLU A 370 2.31 -9.64 5.55
N ASN A 371 2.44 -10.90 5.29
CA ASN A 371 3.20 -11.36 4.14
C ASN A 371 2.60 -12.63 3.52
N TRP A 372 2.79 -12.81 2.22
CA TRP A 372 2.28 -13.95 1.47
C TRP A 372 2.71 -15.31 2.02
N MET A 373 3.83 -15.35 2.73
CA MET A 373 4.37 -16.59 3.27
C MET A 373 3.88 -16.87 4.71
N ALA A 374 3.12 -15.97 5.33
CA ALA A 374 2.58 -16.17 6.68
C ALA A 374 1.56 -17.33 6.71
N HIS A 375 0.60 -17.33 5.80
CA HIS A 375 -0.43 -18.39 5.71
C HIS A 375 0.01 -19.53 4.77
N PRO A 376 0.00 -20.82 5.23
CA PRO A 376 0.46 -21.94 4.41
C PRO A 376 -0.33 -22.16 3.13
N GLY A 377 -1.65 -22.08 3.19
CA GLY A 377 -2.56 -22.28 2.06
C GLY A 377 -2.33 -21.27 0.96
N ALA A 378 -2.41 -19.98 1.30
CA ALA A 378 -2.20 -18.88 0.36
C ALA A 378 -0.81 -18.94 -0.28
N ALA A 379 0.25 -19.19 0.53
CA ALA A 379 1.61 -19.35 0.03
C ALA A 379 1.74 -20.49 -0.99
N HIS A 380 1.15 -21.66 -0.71
CA HIS A 380 1.19 -22.78 -1.65
C HIS A 380 0.40 -22.49 -2.93
N ALA A 381 -0.78 -21.90 -2.82
CA ALA A 381 -1.64 -21.62 -3.95
C ALA A 381 -0.99 -20.62 -4.91
N ILE A 382 -0.49 -19.47 -4.43
CA ILE A 382 0.18 -18.47 -5.28
C ILE A 382 1.45 -19.03 -5.93
N LEU A 383 2.26 -19.82 -5.19
CA LEU A 383 3.44 -20.46 -5.75
C LEU A 383 3.10 -21.54 -6.79
N ASN A 384 1.95 -22.20 -6.67
CA ASN A 384 1.46 -23.14 -7.66
C ASN A 384 0.95 -22.44 -8.92
N ILE A 385 0.33 -21.26 -8.79
CA ILE A 385 -0.05 -20.44 -9.94
C ILE A 385 1.18 -20.11 -10.78
N PHE A 386 2.26 -19.65 -10.18
CA PHE A 386 3.53 -19.40 -10.91
C PHE A 386 4.13 -20.64 -11.57
N ARG A 387 3.88 -21.83 -11.04
CA ARG A 387 4.41 -23.09 -11.58
C ARG A 387 3.52 -23.73 -12.64
N HIS A 388 2.29 -23.28 -12.77
CA HIS A 388 1.33 -23.94 -13.63
C HIS A 388 1.71 -23.74 -15.12
N PRO A 389 1.69 -24.79 -15.97
CA PRO A 389 2.20 -24.71 -17.35
C PRO A 389 1.39 -23.82 -18.30
N LYS A 390 0.16 -23.45 -17.90
CA LYS A 390 -0.74 -22.60 -18.70
C LYS A 390 -0.80 -21.15 -18.21
N THR A 391 -0.09 -20.79 -17.14
CA THR A 391 0.07 -19.41 -16.68
C THR A 391 1.26 -18.74 -17.37
N PRO A 392 1.42 -17.42 -17.28
CA PRO A 392 2.45 -16.67 -17.98
C PRO A 392 3.85 -17.23 -17.82
N ARG A 393 4.64 -17.08 -18.86
CA ARG A 393 6.08 -17.35 -18.79
C ARG A 393 6.83 -16.24 -18.06
N HIS A 394 6.36 -15.01 -18.17
CA HIS A 394 6.99 -13.85 -17.57
C HIS A 394 6.02 -13.16 -16.60
N PHE A 395 6.44 -13.04 -15.35
CA PHE A 395 5.69 -12.34 -14.31
C PHE A 395 6.49 -11.14 -13.79
N VAL A 396 5.97 -9.96 -13.95
CA VAL A 396 6.49 -8.76 -13.31
C VAL A 396 5.58 -8.41 -12.14
N VAL A 397 6.05 -8.63 -10.92
CA VAL A 397 5.29 -8.35 -9.69
C VAL A 397 5.70 -6.97 -9.18
N LEU A 398 4.73 -6.05 -9.13
CA LEU A 398 4.89 -4.70 -8.61
C LEU A 398 4.29 -4.61 -7.22
N SER A 399 5.01 -4.00 -6.27
CA SER A 399 4.59 -3.89 -4.87
C SER A 399 5.09 -2.63 -4.19
N GLY A 400 4.46 -2.30 -3.05
CA GLY A 400 4.80 -1.22 -2.13
C GLY A 400 5.01 -1.69 -0.69
N ASP A 401 4.30 -1.08 0.25
CA ASP A 401 4.12 -1.42 1.68
C ASP A 401 5.38 -1.27 2.57
N VAL A 402 6.46 -1.95 2.29
CA VAL A 402 7.59 -2.21 3.19
C VAL A 402 8.54 -1.05 3.49
N HIS A 403 8.31 0.15 3.02
CA HIS A 403 9.11 1.38 3.27
C HIS A 403 10.58 1.33 2.81
N TYR A 404 10.96 0.39 1.96
CA TYR A 404 12.25 0.32 1.26
C TYR A 404 12.08 -0.32 -0.11
N SER A 405 12.97 -0.02 -1.05
CA SER A 405 12.90 -0.54 -2.42
C SER A 405 13.88 -1.67 -2.63
N PHE A 406 13.46 -2.67 -3.40
CA PHE A 406 14.31 -3.79 -3.81
C PHE A 406 13.81 -4.46 -5.08
N VAL A 407 14.71 -5.21 -5.72
CA VAL A 407 14.38 -6.02 -6.91
C VAL A 407 14.95 -7.41 -6.75
N TYR A 408 14.11 -8.42 -6.98
CA TYR A 408 14.51 -9.84 -6.97
C TYR A 408 14.19 -10.49 -8.31
N ASP A 409 15.16 -11.24 -8.86
CA ASP A 409 14.92 -12.24 -9.88
C ASP A 409 14.60 -13.56 -9.17
N VAL A 410 13.48 -14.20 -9.52
CA VAL A 410 13.03 -15.45 -8.89
C VAL A 410 12.98 -16.56 -9.92
N GLU A 411 13.79 -17.60 -9.71
CA GLU A 411 13.92 -18.77 -10.58
C GLU A 411 13.34 -20.01 -9.89
N LEU A 412 12.66 -20.87 -10.64
CA LEU A 412 12.22 -22.17 -10.15
C LEU A 412 13.37 -23.18 -10.19
N ARG A 413 13.68 -23.83 -9.07
CA ARG A 413 14.70 -24.89 -9.01
C ARG A 413 14.22 -26.12 -9.75
N GLY A 414 15.13 -26.73 -10.53
CA GLY A 414 14.88 -28.02 -11.20
C GLY A 414 14.10 -27.94 -12.52
N ARG A 415 13.81 -26.74 -13.03
CA ARG A 415 13.26 -26.56 -14.37
C ARG A 415 14.24 -25.79 -15.26
N VAL A 416 14.56 -26.37 -16.40
CA VAL A 416 15.42 -25.73 -17.43
C VAL A 416 14.72 -24.56 -18.12
N ARG A 417 13.38 -24.53 -18.09
CA ARG A 417 12.50 -23.48 -18.63
C ARG A 417 11.34 -23.28 -17.67
N GLY A 418 11.59 -22.63 -16.54
CA GLY A 418 10.53 -22.18 -15.62
C GLY A 418 10.02 -20.79 -16.01
N PRO A 419 8.94 -20.30 -15.38
CA PRO A 419 8.60 -18.89 -15.51
C PRO A 419 9.73 -18.05 -14.94
N ASP A 420 9.99 -16.92 -15.59
CA ASP A 420 10.83 -15.86 -15.06
C ASP A 420 9.93 -14.92 -14.26
N ILE A 421 10.31 -14.66 -13.02
CA ILE A 421 9.53 -13.82 -12.12
C ILE A 421 10.43 -12.69 -11.62
N TRP A 422 9.96 -11.46 -11.73
CA TRP A 422 10.61 -10.27 -11.18
C TRP A 422 9.73 -9.70 -10.09
N GLN A 423 10.22 -9.71 -8.84
CA GLN A 423 9.61 -8.95 -7.76
C GLN A 423 10.26 -7.58 -7.72
N ILE A 424 9.49 -6.55 -7.98
CA ILE A 424 9.92 -5.16 -7.96
C ILE A 424 9.11 -4.44 -6.89
N CYS A 425 9.79 -4.00 -5.85
CA CYS A 425 9.20 -3.18 -4.80
C CYS A 425 9.81 -1.78 -4.87
N ALA A 426 8.96 -0.78 -5.06
CA ALA A 426 9.34 0.63 -4.97
C ALA A 426 8.41 1.24 -3.93
N SER A 427 8.90 1.38 -2.72
CA SER A 427 8.13 1.77 -1.57
C SER A 427 8.50 3.15 -1.07
N GLY A 428 7.47 3.87 -0.61
CA GLY A 428 7.61 5.07 0.17
C GLY A 428 7.88 6.33 -0.63
N LEU A 429 6.86 7.17 -0.77
CA LEU A 429 7.06 8.52 -1.26
C LEU A 429 7.73 9.41 -0.20
N ARG A 430 7.55 9.09 1.09
CA ARG A 430 8.12 9.84 2.20
C ARG A 430 8.50 9.00 3.43
N ASN A 431 7.91 7.82 3.60
CA ASN A 431 8.22 6.94 4.71
C ASN A 431 9.52 6.18 4.41
N GLU A 432 10.54 6.41 5.22
CA GLU A 432 11.81 5.71 5.15
C GLU A 432 11.96 4.78 6.34
N PHE A 433 12.44 3.58 6.08
CA PHE A 433 12.74 2.61 7.13
C PHE A 433 13.93 3.10 7.97
N PRO A 434 14.01 2.84 9.30
CA PRO A 434 15.14 3.26 10.11
C PRO A 434 16.47 2.76 9.53
N HIS A 435 17.34 3.68 9.09
CA HIS A 435 18.55 3.39 8.30
C HIS A 435 19.48 2.34 8.92
N ARG A 436 19.69 2.42 10.24
CA ARG A 436 20.57 1.47 10.96
C ARG A 436 19.96 0.07 11.01
N LEU A 437 18.67 -0.01 11.28
CA LEU A 437 17.94 -1.28 11.35
C LEU A 437 17.90 -1.95 9.99
N LEU A 438 17.56 -1.21 8.93
CA LEU A 438 17.57 -1.74 7.56
C LEU A 438 18.96 -2.25 7.16
N ALA A 439 20.03 -1.57 7.59
CA ALA A 439 21.39 -2.00 7.33
C ALA A 439 21.70 -3.36 7.97
N VAL A 440 21.29 -3.55 9.23
CA VAL A 440 21.48 -4.80 9.96
C VAL A 440 20.66 -5.92 9.33
N LEU A 441 19.39 -5.66 9.00
CA LEU A 441 18.50 -6.64 8.36
C LEU A 441 19.00 -7.05 6.97
N ASP A 442 19.45 -6.10 6.15
CA ASP A 442 20.02 -6.38 4.83
C ASP A 442 21.28 -7.24 4.93
N HIS A 443 22.20 -6.88 5.83
CA HIS A 443 23.42 -7.65 6.04
C HIS A 443 23.13 -9.05 6.58
N GLY A 444 22.26 -9.16 7.59
CA GLY A 444 21.83 -10.45 8.16
C GLY A 444 21.12 -11.34 7.13
N ASN A 445 20.25 -10.75 6.32
CA ASN A 445 19.57 -11.49 5.26
C ASN A 445 20.55 -12.05 4.21
N ARG A 446 21.57 -11.29 3.83
CA ARG A 446 22.61 -11.74 2.93
C ARG A 446 23.42 -12.89 3.49
N TRP A 447 23.76 -12.83 4.77
CA TRP A 447 24.57 -13.86 5.44
C TRP A 447 23.77 -15.14 5.64
N LEU A 448 22.54 -15.05 6.16
CA LEU A 448 21.71 -16.18 6.53
C LEU A 448 20.97 -16.80 5.32
N TYR A 449 20.45 -15.96 4.42
CA TYR A 449 19.56 -16.36 3.32
C TYR A 449 20.11 -16.04 1.93
N SER A 450 21.44 -16.10 1.74
CA SER A 450 22.01 -16.01 0.40
C SER A 450 21.39 -17.07 -0.53
N PRO A 451 21.37 -16.88 -1.87
CA PRO A 451 20.75 -17.82 -2.80
C PRO A 451 21.26 -19.26 -2.70
N ARG A 452 22.47 -19.47 -2.16
CA ARG A 452 23.10 -20.77 -1.94
C ARG A 452 22.95 -21.29 -0.51
N SER A 453 22.40 -20.54 0.42
CA SER A 453 22.28 -20.94 1.82
C SER A 453 21.39 -22.16 2.02
N PRO A 454 21.81 -23.15 2.82
CA PRO A 454 20.99 -24.31 3.17
C PRO A 454 19.75 -23.91 3.99
N LEU A 455 19.77 -22.78 4.69
CA LEU A 455 18.60 -22.29 5.43
C LEU A 455 17.38 -22.03 4.53
N ASN A 456 17.59 -21.80 3.24
CA ASN A 456 16.50 -21.68 2.26
C ASN A 456 15.66 -22.96 2.13
N TRP A 457 16.18 -24.13 2.50
CA TRP A 457 15.45 -25.41 2.45
C TRP A 457 14.35 -25.48 3.51
N PHE A 458 14.50 -24.76 4.61
CA PHE A 458 13.50 -24.66 5.68
C PHE A 458 12.44 -23.59 5.43
N THR A 459 12.55 -22.85 4.33
CA THR A 459 11.55 -21.84 3.94
C THR A 459 10.52 -22.47 3.00
N ARG A 460 9.31 -21.86 2.91
CA ARG A 460 8.30 -22.27 1.93
C ARG A 460 8.75 -22.10 0.48
N ARG A 461 9.80 -21.31 0.25
CA ARG A 461 10.43 -21.06 -1.06
C ARG A 461 11.54 -22.04 -1.42
N ARG A 462 11.59 -23.23 -0.78
CA ARG A 462 12.64 -24.24 -0.98
C ARG A 462 12.88 -24.66 -2.45
N HIS A 463 11.83 -24.57 -3.28
CA HIS A 463 11.90 -24.89 -4.70
C HIS A 463 12.19 -23.67 -5.60
N MET A 464 12.50 -22.52 -5.01
CA MET A 464 12.81 -21.28 -5.71
C MET A 464 14.18 -20.75 -5.31
N ARG A 465 14.80 -20.05 -6.26
CA ARG A 465 16.02 -19.29 -6.03
C ARG A 465 15.67 -17.82 -6.16
N VAL A 466 15.75 -17.07 -5.09
CA VAL A 466 15.50 -15.63 -5.05
C VAL A 466 16.84 -14.92 -5.09
N ILE A 467 17.09 -14.18 -6.15
CA ILE A 467 18.37 -13.53 -6.44
C ILE A 467 18.16 -12.02 -6.34
N PRO A 468 18.74 -11.35 -5.33
CA PRO A 468 18.61 -9.91 -5.21
C PRO A 468 19.46 -9.19 -6.25
N ARG A 469 18.90 -8.18 -6.92
CA ARG A 469 19.66 -7.22 -7.73
C ARG A 469 20.34 -6.19 -6.83
N LYS A 470 21.41 -5.59 -7.34
CA LYS A 470 22.18 -4.58 -6.62
C LYS A 470 21.70 -3.18 -7.04
N PRO A 471 21.27 -2.32 -6.10
CA PRO A 471 21.07 -0.91 -6.40
C PRO A 471 22.43 -0.22 -6.57
N GLU A 472 22.66 0.41 -7.73
CA GLU A 472 23.92 1.07 -8.04
C GLU A 472 24.13 2.34 -7.19
N GLY A 473 25.39 2.69 -6.95
CA GLY A 473 25.75 3.85 -6.13
C GLY A 473 25.44 3.69 -4.62
N THR A 474 25.06 2.49 -4.17
CA THR A 474 24.89 2.19 -2.73
C THR A 474 26.15 1.54 -2.15
N PRO A 475 26.38 1.65 -0.82
CA PRO A 475 27.53 1.03 -0.16
C PRO A 475 27.65 -0.47 -0.48
N HIS A 476 28.88 -0.98 -0.47
CA HIS A 476 29.19 -2.37 -0.84
C HIS A 476 28.30 -3.38 -0.10
N GLY A 477 27.67 -4.23 -0.90
CA GLY A 477 26.85 -5.33 -0.40
C GLY A 477 25.40 -5.00 -0.11
N ARG A 478 24.94 -3.77 -0.17
CA ARG A 478 23.51 -3.43 -0.02
C ARG A 478 22.67 -4.01 -1.15
N ARG A 479 21.49 -4.49 -0.79
CA ARG A 479 20.46 -5.00 -1.71
C ARG A 479 19.15 -4.26 -1.55
N LEU A 480 18.98 -3.58 -0.42
CA LEU A 480 17.82 -2.76 -0.10
C LEU A 480 18.20 -1.28 -0.27
N LEU A 481 17.36 -0.55 -0.97
CA LEU A 481 17.48 0.90 -1.18
C LEU A 481 16.50 1.60 -0.23
N ASN A 482 17.03 2.41 0.67
CA ASN A 482 16.23 3.27 1.53
C ASN A 482 16.22 4.68 0.97
N GLY A 483 15.04 5.24 0.77
CA GLY A 483 14.86 6.59 0.26
C GLY A 483 13.58 6.75 -0.53
N SER A 484 12.97 7.92 -0.39
CA SER A 484 11.77 8.29 -1.14
C SER A 484 12.01 8.29 -2.65
N GLY A 485 11.17 7.61 -3.41
CA GLY A 485 11.35 7.51 -4.86
C GLY A 485 10.19 6.84 -5.58
N ILE A 486 10.28 6.84 -6.90
CA ILE A 486 9.32 6.19 -7.79
C ILE A 486 10.06 5.14 -8.63
N GLY A 487 9.54 3.92 -8.64
CA GLY A 487 10.04 2.85 -9.49
C GLY A 487 9.69 3.11 -10.97
N VAL A 488 10.65 2.92 -11.85
CA VAL A 488 10.46 2.99 -13.30
C VAL A 488 10.91 1.67 -13.90
N VAL A 489 9.97 0.97 -14.54
CA VAL A 489 10.18 -0.36 -15.13
C VAL A 489 9.95 -0.26 -16.62
N GLU A 490 10.97 -0.59 -17.38
CA GLU A 490 10.93 -0.59 -18.84
C GLU A 490 10.92 -2.03 -19.34
N LEU A 491 9.88 -2.35 -20.12
CA LEU A 491 9.65 -3.69 -20.64
C LEU A 491 10.00 -3.75 -22.12
N ASP A 492 10.45 -4.93 -22.57
CA ASP A 492 10.54 -5.23 -24.00
C ASP A 492 9.19 -5.70 -24.58
N ALA A 493 9.18 -6.06 -25.86
CA ALA A 493 7.99 -6.51 -26.57
C ALA A 493 7.40 -7.83 -26.02
N GLU A 494 8.21 -8.65 -25.38
CA GLU A 494 7.84 -9.90 -24.73
C GLU A 494 7.32 -9.71 -23.30
N GLY A 495 7.38 -8.47 -22.76
CA GLY A 495 6.99 -8.12 -21.39
C GLY A 495 8.08 -8.45 -20.35
N VAL A 496 9.33 -8.59 -20.79
CA VAL A 496 10.49 -8.81 -19.91
C VAL A 496 11.08 -7.46 -19.49
N PRO A 497 11.30 -7.21 -18.18
CA PRO A 497 11.90 -5.97 -17.74
C PRO A 497 13.39 -5.94 -18.08
N TRP A 498 13.75 -5.11 -19.07
CA TRP A 498 15.12 -4.91 -19.49
C TRP A 498 15.85 -3.87 -18.65
N ARG A 499 15.11 -2.89 -18.08
CA ARG A 499 15.67 -1.87 -17.17
C ARG A 499 14.73 -1.60 -16.01
N ILE A 500 15.25 -1.65 -14.80
CA ILE A 500 14.50 -1.37 -13.56
C ILE A 500 15.29 -0.34 -12.76
N ARG A 501 14.67 0.81 -12.50
CA ARG A 501 15.29 1.94 -11.81
C ARG A 501 14.36 2.53 -10.77
N VAL A 502 14.95 3.26 -9.82
CA VAL A 502 14.21 4.15 -8.90
C VAL A 502 14.70 5.58 -9.14
N LEU A 503 13.75 6.48 -9.38
CA LEU A 503 13.99 7.92 -9.38
C LEU A 503 13.76 8.45 -7.98
N LEU A 504 14.83 8.79 -7.28
CA LEU A 504 14.77 9.31 -5.92
C LEU A 504 14.25 10.74 -5.87
N GLY A 505 13.71 11.14 -4.73
CA GLY A 505 13.27 12.53 -4.47
C GLY A 505 14.36 13.59 -4.66
N SER A 506 15.64 13.20 -4.58
CA SER A 506 16.80 14.04 -4.92
C SER A 506 16.99 14.28 -6.43
N GLY A 507 16.27 13.58 -7.31
CA GLY A 507 16.48 13.58 -8.76
C GLY A 507 17.50 12.55 -9.24
N ARG A 508 18.13 11.79 -8.33
CA ARG A 508 19.12 10.77 -8.70
C ARG A 508 18.44 9.48 -9.15
N TRP A 509 18.89 8.90 -10.25
CA TRP A 509 18.53 7.58 -10.69
C TRP A 509 19.35 6.49 -9.98
N VAL A 510 18.70 5.42 -9.60
CA VAL A 510 19.34 4.21 -9.05
C VAL A 510 18.92 3.03 -9.88
N LEU A 511 19.86 2.46 -10.64
CA LEU A 511 19.66 1.26 -11.44
C LEU A 511 19.80 0.02 -10.56
N PHE A 512 18.90 -0.97 -10.73
CA PHE A 512 19.02 -2.29 -10.14
C PHE A 512 19.63 -3.25 -11.15
N SER A 513 20.97 -3.38 -11.11
CA SER A 513 21.72 -4.21 -12.02
C SER A 513 21.61 -5.70 -11.66
N ARG A 514 21.52 -6.56 -12.69
CA ARG A 514 21.75 -8.00 -12.49
C ARG A 514 23.18 -8.20 -12.00
N ARG A 515 23.36 -9.16 -11.09
CA ARG A 515 24.69 -9.66 -10.80
C ARG A 515 25.22 -10.25 -12.10
N GLU A 516 26.22 -9.65 -12.71
CA GLU A 516 27.02 -10.35 -13.70
C GLU A 516 27.43 -11.67 -13.04
N GLU A 517 27.21 -12.79 -13.70
CA GLU A 517 27.83 -14.03 -13.28
C GLU A 517 29.32 -13.70 -13.25
N GLU A 518 29.86 -13.49 -12.05
CA GLU A 518 31.31 -13.55 -11.86
C GLU A 518 31.71 -14.81 -12.60
N SER A 519 32.45 -14.60 -13.69
CA SER A 519 32.90 -15.65 -14.59
C SER A 519 33.26 -16.88 -13.76
N ARG A 520 32.73 -18.01 -14.14
CA ARG A 520 33.23 -19.31 -13.74
C ARG A 520 34.69 -19.37 -14.18
N LEU A 521 35.56 -18.75 -13.43
CA LEU A 521 36.99 -19.00 -13.42
C LEU A 521 37.29 -19.22 -11.93
N ASP A 522 37.25 -20.45 -11.63
CA ASP A 522 38.08 -21.35 -10.82
C ASP A 522 37.23 -22.53 -10.32
#